data_db58d14283905bb0045362507a057028
#
_entry.id   db58d14283905bb0045362507a057028
#
_cell.length_a   1.000
_cell.length_b   1.000
_cell.length_c   1.000
_cell.angle_alpha   90.00
_cell.angle_beta   90.00
_cell.angle_gamma   90.00
#
_symmetry.space_group_name_H-M   'P 1'
#
loop_
_entity.id
_entity.type
_entity.pdbx_description
1 polymer ?
#
loop_
_entity_poly.entity_id
_entity_poly.type
_entity_poly.pdbx_seq_one_letter_code
_entity_poly.pdbx_strand_id
1 'polypeptide(L)'
;MKYINVILLFLLSIFYSNYSQADELVISELQKGGKIVFIRHSLAPGNGDPDNIDLKKCDTQRNLNQEGIEQSKKIGKLFKDNNILIDKVLSSEWCRCKDTARFAFNNYEIFKGLNSFYQEKFYKYKDEQIRSLKKYISTRNSGKNLILVTHF
;
A
#
# COMPACT_ATOMS: atom_id res chain seq x y z
N MET A 1 -35.57 -12.30 -29.64
CA MET A 1 -35.27 -11.64 -28.36
C MET A 1 -34.79 -12.58 -27.25
N LYS A 2 -35.34 -13.80 -27.06
CA LYS A 2 -34.87 -14.73 -25.98
C LYS A 2 -33.38 -15.14 -26.06
N TYR A 3 -32.82 -15.32 -27.25
CA TYR A 3 -31.44 -15.75 -27.45
C TYR A 3 -30.41 -14.64 -27.19
N ILE A 4 -30.78 -13.38 -27.41
CA ILE A 4 -29.89 -12.22 -27.13
C ILE A 4 -29.64 -12.10 -25.63
N ASN A 5 -30.66 -12.31 -24.80
CA ASN A 5 -30.53 -12.27 -23.34
C ASN A 5 -29.62 -13.39 -22.78
N VAL A 6 -29.69 -14.59 -23.38
CA VAL A 6 -28.84 -15.72 -22.96
C VAL A 6 -27.38 -15.50 -23.32
N ILE A 7 -27.09 -14.95 -24.51
CA ILE A 7 -25.73 -14.60 -24.95
C ILE A 7 -25.15 -13.50 -24.07
N LEU A 8 -25.94 -12.47 -23.74
CA LEU A 8 -25.51 -11.37 -22.87
C LEU A 8 -25.16 -11.85 -21.45
N LEU A 9 -25.97 -12.75 -20.88
CA LEU A 9 -25.70 -13.37 -19.58
C LEU A 9 -24.46 -14.26 -19.60
N PHE A 10 -24.21 -14.98 -20.69
CA PHE A 10 -23.01 -15.81 -20.84
C PHE A 10 -21.73 -14.96 -20.97
N LEU A 11 -21.77 -13.85 -21.73
CA LEU A 11 -20.65 -12.93 -21.83
C LEU A 11 -20.36 -12.25 -20.49
N LEU A 12 -21.37 -11.84 -19.71
CA LEU A 12 -21.21 -11.31 -18.37
C LEU A 12 -20.52 -12.31 -17.42
N SER A 13 -20.88 -13.59 -17.48
CA SER A 13 -20.25 -14.62 -16.63
C SER A 13 -18.77 -14.85 -16.94
N ILE A 14 -18.35 -14.71 -18.20
CA ILE A 14 -16.93 -14.83 -18.60
C ILE A 14 -16.10 -13.67 -18.03
N PHE A 15 -16.64 -12.46 -18.00
CA PHE A 15 -15.93 -11.30 -17.41
C PHE A 15 -15.78 -11.42 -15.90
N TYR A 16 -16.78 -11.91 -15.18
CA TYR A 16 -16.69 -12.15 -13.73
C TYR A 16 -15.66 -13.23 -13.37
N SER A 17 -15.54 -14.28 -14.15
CA SER A 17 -14.59 -15.37 -13.91
C SER A 17 -13.14 -14.92 -13.99
N ASN A 18 -12.80 -14.01 -14.91
CA ASN A 18 -11.43 -13.52 -15.06
C ASN A 18 -10.98 -12.62 -13.91
N TYR A 19 -11.90 -11.87 -13.29
CA TYR A 19 -11.56 -11.00 -12.14
C TYR A 19 -11.21 -11.82 -10.89
N SER A 20 -11.96 -12.88 -10.61
CA SER A 20 -11.73 -13.79 -9.48
C SER A 20 -10.39 -14.53 -9.59
N GLN A 21 -9.99 -14.94 -10.79
CA GLN A 21 -8.78 -15.75 -11.01
C GLN A 21 -7.50 -14.94 -10.83
N ALA A 22 -7.50 -13.65 -11.20
CA ALA A 22 -6.35 -12.76 -10.98
C ALA A 22 -6.11 -12.49 -9.48
N ASP A 23 -7.18 -12.30 -8.71
CA ASP A 23 -7.09 -12.07 -7.27
C ASP A 23 -6.57 -13.32 -6.54
N GLU A 24 -7.03 -14.52 -6.91
CA GLU A 24 -6.54 -15.78 -6.35
C GLU A 24 -5.06 -16.01 -6.62
N LEU A 25 -4.58 -15.66 -7.83
CA LEU A 25 -3.16 -15.78 -8.17
C LEU A 25 -2.31 -14.85 -7.32
N VAL A 26 -2.70 -13.59 -7.14
CA VAL A 26 -1.98 -12.63 -6.29
C VAL A 26 -1.92 -13.11 -4.84
N ILE A 27 -3.05 -13.57 -4.29
CA ILE A 27 -3.11 -14.09 -2.93
C ILE A 27 -2.20 -15.31 -2.77
N SER A 28 -2.23 -16.27 -3.71
CA SER A 28 -1.39 -17.46 -3.67
C SER A 28 0.10 -17.10 -3.70
N GLU A 29 0.51 -16.10 -4.50
CA GLU A 29 1.89 -15.62 -4.53
C GLU A 29 2.30 -14.96 -3.21
N LEU A 30 1.43 -14.19 -2.59
CA LEU A 30 1.69 -13.57 -1.28
C LEU A 30 1.78 -14.63 -0.16
N GLN A 31 0.99 -15.70 -0.22
CA GLN A 31 1.05 -16.82 0.73
C GLN A 31 2.39 -17.58 0.65
N LYS A 32 3.02 -17.66 -0.52
CA LYS A 32 4.38 -18.24 -0.68
C LYS A 32 5.44 -17.42 0.07
N GLY A 33 5.17 -16.16 0.36
CA GLY A 33 6.09 -15.25 1.02
C GLY A 33 7.23 -14.74 0.12
N GLY A 34 8.24 -14.12 0.72
CA GLY A 34 9.42 -13.60 0.02
C GLY A 34 9.16 -12.37 -0.87
N LYS A 35 7.95 -11.85 -0.93
CA LYS A 35 7.59 -10.71 -1.78
C LYS A 35 7.87 -9.38 -1.09
N ILE A 36 8.04 -8.34 -1.92
CA ILE A 36 8.08 -6.95 -1.51
C ILE A 36 6.79 -6.30 -2.02
N VAL A 37 5.95 -5.82 -1.11
CA VAL A 37 4.65 -5.26 -1.41
C VAL A 37 4.69 -3.76 -1.14
N PHE A 38 4.59 -2.95 -2.19
CA PHE A 38 4.43 -1.51 -2.07
C PHE A 38 2.94 -1.17 -1.94
N ILE A 39 2.59 -0.47 -0.88
CA ILE A 39 1.25 0.03 -0.64
C ILE A 39 1.32 1.56 -0.66
N ARG A 40 0.61 2.18 -1.60
CA ARG A 40 0.33 3.60 -1.48
C ARG A 40 -0.53 3.83 -0.25
N HIS A 41 -0.28 4.92 0.50
CA HIS A 41 -1.18 5.30 1.59
C HIS A 41 -2.65 5.28 1.14
N SER A 42 -3.55 4.93 2.03
CA SER A 42 -4.99 4.91 1.80
C SER A 42 -5.55 6.31 1.50
N LEU A 43 -6.83 6.39 1.18
CA LEU A 43 -7.47 7.62 0.72
C LEU A 43 -7.24 8.78 1.70
N ALA A 44 -6.51 9.76 1.21
CA ALA A 44 -6.31 11.06 1.84
C ALA A 44 -6.75 12.12 0.83
N PRO A 45 -7.90 12.77 1.00
CA PRO A 45 -8.46 13.72 0.03
C PRO A 45 -7.54 14.91 -0.25
N GLY A 46 -7.61 15.44 -1.48
CA GLY A 46 -6.81 16.58 -1.94
C GLY A 46 -5.50 16.19 -2.60
N ASN A 47 -4.72 17.19 -3.02
CA ASN A 47 -3.44 17.06 -3.69
C ASN A 47 -2.34 17.75 -2.89
N GLY A 48 -1.14 17.13 -2.85
CA GLY A 48 0.00 17.68 -2.12
C GLY A 48 -0.23 17.77 -0.60
N ASP A 49 0.65 18.46 0.05
CA ASP A 49 0.56 18.86 1.47
C ASP A 49 0.67 20.39 1.54
N PRO A 50 0.20 21.05 2.62
CA PRO A 50 0.40 22.47 2.83
C PRO A 50 1.88 22.87 2.81
N ASP A 51 2.19 24.11 2.45
CA ASP A 51 3.58 24.58 2.37
C ASP A 51 4.30 24.57 3.73
N ASN A 52 3.54 24.74 4.80
CA ASN A 52 4.03 24.72 6.19
C ASN A 52 4.10 23.29 6.79
N ILE A 53 4.07 22.24 5.95
CA ILE A 53 4.16 20.85 6.43
C ILE A 53 5.35 20.65 7.39
N ASP A 54 5.06 20.05 8.54
CA ASP A 54 5.99 19.50 9.51
C ASP A 54 5.70 18.01 9.69
N LEU A 55 6.67 17.15 9.41
CA LEU A 55 6.50 15.68 9.51
C LEU A 55 6.26 15.18 10.94
N LYS A 56 6.56 16.02 11.94
CA LYS A 56 6.30 15.73 13.35
C LYS A 56 4.87 16.09 13.78
N LYS A 57 4.13 16.87 12.96
CA LYS A 57 2.80 17.38 13.28
C LYS A 57 1.81 16.98 12.22
N CYS A 58 0.90 16.06 12.57
CA CYS A 58 -0.09 15.55 11.61
C CYS A 58 -1.12 16.59 11.19
N ASP A 59 -1.41 17.57 12.03
CA ASP A 59 -2.34 18.68 11.73
C ASP A 59 -1.83 19.62 10.61
N THR A 60 -0.53 19.58 10.31
CA THR A 60 0.06 20.31 9.19
C THR A 60 0.12 19.51 7.89
N GLN A 61 -0.46 18.32 7.87
CA GLN A 61 -0.37 17.39 6.75
C GLN A 61 -1.75 17.05 6.19
N ARG A 62 -1.77 16.62 4.94
CA ARG A 62 -2.92 15.96 4.36
C ARG A 62 -3.04 14.53 4.93
N ASN A 63 -4.14 14.24 5.60
CA ASN A 63 -4.35 13.01 6.35
C ASN A 63 -5.44 12.13 5.73
N LEU A 64 -5.54 10.87 6.19
CA LEU A 64 -6.63 9.99 5.82
C LEU A 64 -7.98 10.58 6.27
N ASN A 65 -9.01 10.39 5.44
CA ASN A 65 -10.39 10.54 5.88
C ASN A 65 -10.92 9.20 6.44
N GLN A 66 -12.18 9.18 6.86
CA GLN A 66 -12.79 7.97 7.39
C GLN A 66 -12.79 6.81 6.37
N GLU A 67 -13.02 7.10 5.09
CA GLU A 67 -12.97 6.10 4.03
C GLU A 67 -11.56 5.50 3.88
N GLY A 68 -10.51 6.33 3.96
CA GLY A 68 -9.12 5.87 3.94
C GLY A 68 -8.77 4.98 5.15
N ILE A 69 -9.33 5.29 6.33
CA ILE A 69 -9.19 4.44 7.51
C ILE A 69 -9.83 3.06 7.26
N GLU A 70 -11.06 3.03 6.73
CA GLU A 70 -11.74 1.76 6.43
C GLU A 70 -11.05 0.98 5.30
N GLN A 71 -10.51 1.66 4.29
CA GLN A 71 -9.67 1.06 3.26
C GLN A 71 -8.43 0.38 3.87
N SER A 72 -7.76 1.05 4.79
CA SER A 72 -6.59 0.49 5.50
C SER A 72 -6.95 -0.77 6.28
N LYS A 73 -8.06 -0.76 7.01
CA LYS A 73 -8.56 -1.93 7.75
C LYS A 73 -8.89 -3.10 6.81
N LYS A 74 -9.49 -2.83 5.63
CA LYS A 74 -9.78 -3.86 4.62
C LYS A 74 -8.49 -4.51 4.08
N ILE A 75 -7.44 -3.71 3.84
CA ILE A 75 -6.12 -4.23 3.46
C ILE A 75 -5.61 -5.20 4.53
N GLY A 76 -5.60 -4.79 5.78
CA GLY A 76 -5.14 -5.65 6.88
C GLY A 76 -5.97 -6.93 7.04
N LYS A 77 -7.29 -6.81 6.88
CA LYS A 77 -8.19 -7.97 6.90
C LYS A 77 -7.87 -8.96 5.77
N LEU A 78 -7.58 -8.48 4.56
CA LEU A 78 -7.18 -9.34 3.42
C LEU A 78 -5.94 -10.17 3.77
N PHE A 79 -4.91 -9.56 4.33
CA PHE A 79 -3.68 -10.26 4.73
C PHE A 79 -3.95 -11.30 5.81
N LYS A 80 -4.76 -10.95 6.82
CA LYS A 80 -5.10 -11.82 7.94
C LYS A 80 -5.95 -13.00 7.50
N ASP A 81 -7.03 -12.75 6.75
CA ASP A 81 -7.98 -13.79 6.33
C ASP A 81 -7.33 -14.84 5.40
N ASN A 82 -6.31 -14.41 4.65
CA ASN A 82 -5.59 -15.29 3.74
C ASN A 82 -4.29 -15.86 4.33
N ASN A 83 -4.03 -15.68 5.64
CA ASN A 83 -2.83 -16.19 6.30
C ASN A 83 -1.51 -15.76 5.64
N ILE A 84 -1.46 -14.53 5.09
CA ILE A 84 -0.28 -13.99 4.43
C ILE A 84 0.76 -13.59 5.48
N LEU A 85 1.91 -14.24 5.49
CA LEU A 85 2.97 -14.00 6.47
C LEU A 85 3.73 -12.73 6.14
N ILE A 86 3.81 -11.84 7.13
CA ILE A 86 4.54 -10.58 7.06
C ILE A 86 5.78 -10.66 7.94
N ASP A 87 6.91 -10.24 7.40
CA ASP A 87 8.18 -10.09 8.12
C ASP A 87 8.22 -8.75 8.85
N LYS A 88 8.10 -7.67 8.06
CA LYS A 88 8.10 -6.29 8.54
C LYS A 88 7.13 -5.43 7.74
N VAL A 89 6.64 -4.39 8.40
CA VAL A 89 5.93 -3.27 7.78
C VAL A 89 6.77 -2.02 7.99
N LEU A 90 7.22 -1.43 6.89
CA LEU A 90 7.95 -0.16 6.91
C LEU A 90 7.05 0.95 6.37
N SER A 91 7.11 2.11 6.99
CA SER A 91 6.31 3.28 6.62
C SER A 91 7.15 4.52 6.42
N SER A 92 6.77 5.35 5.46
CA SER A 92 7.17 6.74 5.37
C SER A 92 6.82 7.52 6.66
N GLU A 93 7.52 8.62 6.92
CA GLU A 93 7.26 9.51 8.07
C GLU A 93 5.93 10.30 7.96
N TRP A 94 5.30 10.36 6.77
CA TRP A 94 4.03 11.06 6.59
C TRP A 94 2.90 10.41 7.38
N CYS A 95 2.08 11.21 8.04
CA CYS A 95 1.01 10.71 8.92
C CYS A 95 0.04 9.80 8.18
N ARG A 96 -0.35 10.10 6.94
CA ARG A 96 -1.21 9.22 6.14
C ARG A 96 -0.61 7.84 5.85
N CYS A 97 0.73 7.74 5.72
CA CYS A 97 1.40 6.45 5.58
C CYS A 97 1.46 5.69 6.90
N LYS A 98 1.83 6.39 7.98
CA LYS A 98 1.82 5.84 9.35
C LYS A 98 0.44 5.32 9.74
N ASP A 99 -0.60 6.09 9.45
CA ASP A 99 -1.99 5.70 9.75
C ASP A 99 -2.44 4.52 8.89
N THR A 100 -2.11 4.50 7.59
CA THR A 100 -2.37 3.33 6.74
C THR A 100 -1.72 2.08 7.31
N ALA A 101 -0.43 2.15 7.66
CA ALA A 101 0.31 1.03 8.24
C ALA A 101 -0.29 0.60 9.60
N ARG A 102 -0.63 1.56 10.46
CA ARG A 102 -1.20 1.31 11.78
C ARG A 102 -2.58 0.65 11.69
N PHE A 103 -3.48 1.16 10.85
CA PHE A 103 -4.82 0.62 10.73
C PHE A 103 -4.87 -0.72 9.98
N ALA A 104 -3.92 -0.97 9.07
CA ALA A 104 -3.84 -2.25 8.36
C ALA A 104 -3.11 -3.32 9.18
N PHE A 105 -1.98 -2.99 9.81
CA PHE A 105 -1.05 -4.00 10.34
C PHE A 105 -0.71 -3.83 11.84
N ASN A 106 -1.22 -2.82 12.51
CA ASN A 106 -0.95 -2.41 13.89
C ASN A 106 0.49 -1.94 14.12
N ASN A 107 1.48 -2.78 13.84
CA ASN A 107 2.90 -2.49 14.08
C ASN A 107 3.61 -2.12 12.78
N TYR A 108 4.43 -1.10 12.83
CA TYR A 108 5.29 -0.67 11.73
C TYR A 108 6.55 0.03 12.26
N GLU A 109 7.58 0.07 11.41
CA GLU A 109 8.81 0.83 11.65
C GLU A 109 8.89 1.99 10.65
N ILE A 110 9.41 3.13 11.09
CA ILE A 110 9.67 4.26 10.18
C ILE A 110 10.92 3.98 9.35
N PHE A 111 10.80 4.17 8.05
CA PHE A 111 11.90 4.06 7.12
C PHE A 111 11.94 5.27 6.17
N LYS A 112 12.90 6.15 6.38
CA LYS A 112 13.02 7.42 5.62
C LYS A 112 13.20 7.21 4.11
N GLY A 113 13.71 6.05 3.69
CA GLY A 113 13.80 5.68 2.27
C GLY A 113 12.46 5.60 1.54
N LEU A 114 11.33 5.64 2.28
CA LEU A 114 9.96 5.65 1.75
C LEU A 114 9.32 7.05 1.75
N ASN A 115 10.06 8.08 2.18
CA ASN A 115 9.54 9.43 2.24
C ASN A 115 9.27 10.01 0.86
N SER A 116 8.27 10.89 0.77
CA SER A 116 8.00 11.62 -0.47
C SER A 116 9.07 12.67 -0.73
N PHE A 117 9.51 12.76 -1.97
CA PHE A 117 10.36 13.84 -2.47
C PHE A 117 9.62 14.69 -3.54
N TYR A 118 8.29 14.63 -3.57
CA TYR A 118 7.46 15.33 -4.54
C TYR A 118 7.54 16.87 -4.40
N GLN A 119 7.48 17.37 -3.16
CA GLN A 119 7.65 18.82 -2.92
C GLN A 119 9.14 19.20 -3.01
N GLU A 120 9.44 20.36 -3.61
CA GLU A 120 10.78 20.86 -3.89
C GLU A 120 11.71 20.81 -2.68
N LYS A 121 11.22 21.22 -1.49
CA LYS A 121 12.00 21.21 -0.25
C LYS A 121 12.49 19.81 0.17
N PHE A 122 11.86 18.73 -0.30
CA PHE A 122 12.26 17.35 -0.04
C PHE A 122 13.06 16.72 -1.19
N TYR A 123 13.09 17.34 -2.37
CA TYR A 123 13.75 16.80 -3.55
C TYR A 123 15.24 16.50 -3.33
N LYS A 124 15.91 17.29 -2.53
CA LYS A 124 17.33 17.10 -2.16
C LYS A 124 17.64 15.75 -1.48
N TYR A 125 16.63 15.06 -0.93
CA TYR A 125 16.79 13.76 -0.27
C TYR A 125 16.56 12.57 -1.20
N LYS A 126 16.10 12.80 -2.44
CA LYS A 126 15.70 11.76 -3.39
C LYS A 126 16.74 10.66 -3.55
N ASP A 127 17.97 11.04 -3.91
CA ASP A 127 19.01 10.06 -4.25
C ASP A 127 19.45 9.23 -3.04
N GLU A 128 19.52 9.86 -1.87
CA GLU A 128 19.81 9.15 -0.62
C GLU A 128 18.71 8.17 -0.26
N GLN A 129 17.46 8.57 -0.37
CA GLN A 129 16.30 7.72 -0.09
C GLN A 129 16.27 6.51 -1.03
N ILE A 130 16.48 6.71 -2.34
CA ILE A 130 16.53 5.63 -3.32
C ILE A 130 17.69 4.68 -3.02
N ARG A 131 18.90 5.18 -2.73
CA ARG A 131 20.05 4.34 -2.37
C ARG A 131 19.77 3.53 -1.10
N SER A 132 19.21 4.16 -0.07
CA SER A 132 18.87 3.52 1.19
C SER A 132 17.85 2.40 0.98
N LEU A 133 16.80 2.65 0.21
CA LEU A 133 15.77 1.66 -0.11
C LEU A 133 16.36 0.47 -0.90
N LYS A 134 17.14 0.75 -1.95
CA LYS A 134 17.80 -0.30 -2.74
C LYS A 134 18.72 -1.16 -1.86
N LYS A 135 19.53 -0.53 -0.99
CA LYS A 135 20.39 -1.24 -0.05
C LYS A 135 19.59 -2.13 0.89
N TYR A 136 18.51 -1.60 1.50
CA TYR A 136 17.66 -2.37 2.40
C TYR A 136 17.07 -3.60 1.70
N ILE A 137 16.54 -3.42 0.49
CA ILE A 137 15.94 -4.51 -0.29
C ILE A 137 17.00 -5.57 -0.66
N SER A 138 18.18 -5.15 -1.12
CA SER A 138 19.23 -6.07 -1.58
C SER A 138 19.89 -6.89 -0.46
N THR A 139 19.87 -6.38 0.77
CA THR A 139 20.43 -7.08 1.94
C THR A 139 19.41 -7.91 2.70
N ARG A 140 18.13 -7.87 2.28
CA ARG A 140 17.07 -8.60 2.94
C ARG A 140 17.20 -10.10 2.70
N ASN A 141 17.15 -10.86 3.78
CA ASN A 141 17.13 -12.32 3.76
C ASN A 141 15.98 -12.83 4.64
N SER A 142 14.77 -12.85 4.10
CA SER A 142 13.58 -13.36 4.79
C SER A 142 12.63 -14.02 3.80
N GLY A 143 12.14 -15.20 4.17
CA GLY A 143 11.10 -15.92 3.40
C GLY A 143 9.69 -15.37 3.56
N LYS A 144 9.45 -14.39 4.46
CA LYS A 144 8.14 -13.74 4.64
C LYS A 144 8.05 -12.47 3.80
N ASN A 145 6.87 -11.88 3.66
CA ASN A 145 6.65 -10.67 2.87
C ASN A 145 7.12 -9.40 3.60
N LEU A 146 7.68 -8.47 2.86
CA LEU A 146 8.00 -7.11 3.31
C LEU A 146 6.94 -6.15 2.79
N ILE A 147 6.33 -5.38 3.70
CA ILE A 147 5.33 -4.37 3.36
C ILE A 147 5.97 -2.98 3.45
N LEU A 148 5.82 -2.18 2.39
CA LEU A 148 6.35 -0.82 2.27
C LEU A 148 5.19 0.15 2.02
N VAL A 149 4.82 0.94 3.04
CA VAL A 149 3.75 1.93 2.93
C VAL A 149 4.35 3.30 2.59
N THR A 150 4.02 3.81 1.40
CA THR A 150 4.70 4.97 0.79
C THR A 150 3.76 5.83 -0.07
N HIS A 151 4.33 6.59 -0.99
CA HIS A 151 3.69 7.51 -1.92
C HIS A 151 3.97 7.11 -3.37
N PHE A 152 3.16 7.63 -4.29
CA PHE A 152 3.41 7.61 -5.74
C PHE A 152 3.31 9.02 -6.29
#